data_c4555c25dbf0a42268bc617447d1e1d4
#
_entry.id   c4555c25dbf0a42268bc617447d1e1d4
#
_cell.length_a   1.000
_cell.length_b   1.000
_cell.length_c   1.000
_cell.angle_alpha   90.00
_cell.angle_beta   90.00
_cell.angle_gamma   90.00
#
_symmetry.space_group_name_H-M   'P 1'
#
loop_
_entity.id
_entity.type
_entity.pdbx_description
1 polymer ?
#
loop_
_entity_poly.entity_id
_entity_poly.type
_entity_poly.pdbx_seq_one_letter_code
_entity_poly.pdbx_strand_id
1 'polypeptide(L)'
;VQEDGLFWRNRRLVCFDMDSTLISTEVIDELARLKGVGDEVSAVTERAMLGELDFKASLRQRVALLEGLPESSLKQVADNLPLMEGVEHLFAVLKQLGYKTAILSGGFTYFGEVLQARFGVDYVYANELEIVDGKLTGQVIEPIVDAERKALLLKMLAKQENIVLDQVIAVGDGANDLAMLAVAGLGIAFHAKPIVKKNAEQAISHLGLDSILYLMGIRDRDSGRSS
;
A
#
# COMPACT_ATOMS: atom_id res chain seq x y z
N VAL A 1 7.92 25.66 -4.96
CA VAL A 1 9.21 25.91 -4.29
C VAL A 1 9.13 25.17 -2.98
N GLN A 2 9.89 24.09 -2.85
CA GLN A 2 9.97 23.31 -1.62
C GLN A 2 10.85 24.06 -0.63
N GLU A 3 10.40 24.24 0.61
CA GLU A 3 11.23 24.82 1.67
C GLU A 3 12.35 23.83 2.05
N ASP A 4 13.61 24.27 2.02
CA ASP A 4 14.80 23.51 2.40
C ASP A 4 14.82 23.30 3.93
N GLY A 5 14.12 22.30 4.42
CA GLY A 5 14.19 21.88 5.83
C GLY A 5 15.38 20.94 6.09
N LEU A 6 15.99 21.04 7.26
CA LEU A 6 17.14 20.21 7.68
C LEU A 6 16.86 18.70 7.58
N PHE A 7 15.57 18.29 7.62
CA PHE A 7 15.12 16.91 7.61
C PHE A 7 14.97 16.31 6.19
N TRP A 8 15.00 17.11 5.15
CA TRP A 8 14.85 16.67 3.75
C TRP A 8 15.90 15.64 3.32
N ARG A 9 17.13 15.81 3.80
CA ARG A 9 18.27 14.95 3.47
C ARG A 9 18.42 13.77 4.42
N ASN A 10 17.51 13.62 5.39
CA ASN A 10 17.65 12.63 6.46
C ASN A 10 16.37 11.80 6.65
N ARG A 11 15.63 11.55 5.56
CA ARG A 11 14.47 10.66 5.58
C ARG A 11 14.95 9.23 5.77
N ARG A 12 14.20 8.44 6.52
CA ARG A 12 14.65 7.11 6.95
C ARG A 12 13.60 6.02 6.88
N LEU A 13 12.31 6.36 6.79
CA LEU A 13 11.21 5.40 6.71
C LEU A 13 10.31 5.75 5.54
N VAL A 14 9.98 4.77 4.70
CA VAL A 14 9.00 4.90 3.63
C VAL A 14 7.88 3.90 3.86
N CYS A 15 6.65 4.40 4.03
CA CYS A 15 5.44 3.59 4.17
C CYS A 15 4.64 3.63 2.86
N PHE A 16 4.28 2.47 2.34
CA PHE A 16 3.55 2.31 1.09
C PHE A 16 2.18 1.69 1.34
N ASP A 17 1.16 2.12 0.61
CA ASP A 17 0.03 1.24 0.33
C ASP A 17 0.47 0.14 -0.63
N MET A 18 -0.34 -0.91 -0.78
CA MET A 18 -0.04 -2.07 -1.63
C MET A 18 -0.82 -2.01 -2.92
N ASP A 19 -2.14 -2.15 -2.83
CA ASP A 19 -3.04 -2.21 -3.98
C ASP A 19 -3.04 -0.87 -4.73
N SER A 20 -2.96 -0.92 -6.05
CA SER A 20 -2.86 0.28 -6.92
C SER A 20 -1.63 1.18 -6.67
N THR A 21 -0.73 0.80 -5.75
CA THR A 21 0.51 1.54 -5.43
C THR A 21 1.78 0.71 -5.71
N LEU A 22 1.97 -0.45 -5.06
CA LEU A 22 3.08 -1.37 -5.35
C LEU A 22 2.74 -2.38 -6.45
N ILE A 23 1.47 -2.73 -6.55
CA ILE A 23 0.88 -3.57 -7.60
C ILE A 23 -0.18 -2.78 -8.35
N SER A 24 -0.40 -3.09 -9.63
CA SER A 24 -1.34 -2.35 -10.49
C SER A 24 -2.74 -2.95 -10.49
N THR A 25 -3.12 -3.66 -9.43
CA THR A 25 -4.44 -4.30 -9.27
C THR A 25 -4.90 -4.24 -7.82
N GLU A 26 -6.16 -4.56 -7.58
CA GLU A 26 -6.76 -4.81 -6.27
C GLU A 26 -6.80 -6.33 -6.03
N VAL A 27 -6.11 -6.84 -5.00
CA VAL A 27 -6.03 -8.29 -4.76
C VAL A 27 -7.39 -8.93 -4.50
N ILE A 28 -8.32 -8.21 -3.88
CA ILE A 28 -9.68 -8.70 -3.64
C ILE A 28 -10.46 -8.93 -4.94
N ASP A 29 -10.25 -8.09 -5.95
CA ASP A 29 -10.89 -8.22 -7.26
C ASP A 29 -10.32 -9.43 -8.03
N GLU A 30 -9.02 -9.70 -7.92
CA GLU A 30 -8.40 -10.89 -8.51
C GLU A 30 -8.96 -12.17 -7.88
N LEU A 31 -9.09 -12.22 -6.54
CA LEU A 31 -9.69 -13.36 -5.84
C LEU A 31 -11.18 -13.54 -6.22
N ALA A 32 -11.93 -12.44 -6.32
CA ALA A 32 -13.33 -12.45 -6.73
C ALA A 32 -13.50 -12.98 -8.15
N ARG A 33 -12.60 -12.61 -9.07
CA ARG A 33 -12.58 -13.12 -10.45
C ARG A 33 -12.33 -14.62 -10.49
N LEU A 34 -11.39 -15.14 -9.70
CA LEU A 34 -11.13 -16.57 -9.61
C LEU A 34 -12.34 -17.34 -9.06
N LYS A 35 -13.09 -16.75 -8.14
CA LYS A 35 -14.30 -17.34 -7.59
C LYS A 35 -15.52 -17.20 -8.51
N GLY A 36 -15.50 -16.26 -9.45
CA GLY A 36 -16.64 -15.94 -10.32
C GLY A 36 -17.68 -15.03 -9.67
N VAL A 37 -17.27 -14.20 -8.69
CA VAL A 37 -18.12 -13.23 -7.95
C VAL A 37 -17.65 -11.79 -8.14
N GLY A 38 -16.99 -11.51 -9.27
CA GLY A 38 -16.41 -10.18 -9.53
C GLY A 38 -17.48 -9.08 -9.59
N ASP A 39 -18.63 -9.35 -10.21
CA ASP A 39 -19.71 -8.37 -10.34
C ASP A 39 -20.32 -8.02 -8.97
N GLU A 40 -20.49 -9.00 -8.09
CA GLU A 40 -21.01 -8.81 -6.74
C GLU A 40 -20.04 -7.99 -5.87
N VAL A 41 -18.73 -8.28 -5.96
CA VAL A 41 -17.69 -7.52 -5.26
C VAL A 41 -17.64 -6.09 -5.78
N SER A 42 -17.74 -5.89 -7.08
CA SER A 42 -17.78 -4.56 -7.70
C SER A 42 -19.00 -3.74 -7.25
N ALA A 43 -20.17 -4.36 -7.15
CA ALA A 43 -21.39 -3.71 -6.66
C ALA A 43 -21.25 -3.23 -5.20
N VAL A 44 -20.59 -4.00 -4.33
CA VAL A 44 -20.30 -3.58 -2.93
C VAL A 44 -19.32 -2.40 -2.92
N THR A 45 -18.29 -2.44 -3.78
CA THR A 45 -17.32 -1.36 -3.91
C THR A 45 -17.98 -0.06 -4.37
N GLU A 46 -18.89 -0.12 -5.34
CA GLU A 46 -19.64 1.04 -5.83
C GLU A 46 -20.49 1.66 -4.71
N ARG A 47 -21.19 0.86 -3.91
CA ARG A 47 -21.97 1.34 -2.77
C ARG A 47 -21.10 2.05 -1.73
N ALA A 48 -19.90 1.52 -1.48
CA ALA A 48 -18.93 2.19 -0.59
C ALA A 48 -18.47 3.54 -1.17
N MET A 49 -18.23 3.61 -2.48
CA MET A 49 -17.87 4.86 -3.16
C MET A 49 -18.99 5.92 -3.12
N LEU A 50 -20.25 5.49 -3.08
CA LEU A 50 -21.41 6.36 -2.90
C LEU A 50 -21.63 6.80 -1.43
N GLY A 51 -20.81 6.28 -0.49
CA GLY A 51 -20.92 6.60 0.92
C GLY A 51 -22.01 5.82 1.68
N GLU A 52 -22.58 4.78 1.06
CA GLU A 52 -23.60 3.91 1.69
C GLU A 52 -22.98 2.94 2.72
N LEU A 53 -21.70 2.63 2.56
CA LEU A 53 -20.96 1.74 3.43
C LEU A 53 -19.65 2.41 3.85
N ASP A 54 -19.27 2.23 5.11
CA ASP A 54 -17.92 2.54 5.54
C ASP A 54 -16.91 1.48 5.04
N PHE A 55 -15.62 1.77 5.17
CA PHE A 55 -14.56 0.88 4.70
C PHE A 55 -14.67 -0.53 5.33
N LYS A 56 -14.90 -0.62 6.64
CA LYS A 56 -14.94 -1.91 7.36
C LYS A 56 -16.13 -2.75 6.94
N ALA A 57 -17.31 -2.12 6.83
CA ALA A 57 -18.52 -2.79 6.35
C ALA A 57 -18.35 -3.28 4.91
N SER A 58 -17.80 -2.44 4.02
CA SER A 58 -17.51 -2.81 2.64
C SER A 58 -16.50 -3.96 2.56
N LEU A 59 -15.39 -3.90 3.31
CA LEU A 59 -14.40 -4.98 3.33
C LEU A 59 -15.02 -6.31 3.77
N ARG A 60 -15.77 -6.31 4.89
CA ARG A 60 -16.43 -7.54 5.39
C ARG A 60 -17.41 -8.12 4.37
N GLN A 61 -18.23 -7.28 3.71
CA GLN A 61 -19.17 -7.75 2.68
C GLN A 61 -18.44 -8.36 1.48
N ARG A 62 -17.37 -7.73 1.01
CA ARG A 62 -16.57 -8.24 -0.13
C ARG A 62 -15.85 -9.54 0.23
N VAL A 63 -15.27 -9.63 1.43
CA VAL A 63 -14.58 -10.84 1.90
C VAL A 63 -15.58 -11.98 2.11
N ALA A 64 -16.81 -11.72 2.62
CA ALA A 64 -17.84 -12.73 2.76
C ALA A 64 -18.20 -13.41 1.41
N LEU A 65 -18.13 -12.65 0.31
CA LEU A 65 -18.33 -13.22 -1.03
C LEU A 65 -17.22 -14.22 -1.43
N LEU A 66 -16.07 -14.20 -0.77
CA LEU A 66 -14.95 -15.11 -1.01
C LEU A 66 -15.03 -16.42 -0.21
N GLU A 67 -16.06 -16.62 0.65
CA GLU A 67 -16.26 -17.83 1.45
C GLU A 67 -16.14 -19.10 0.61
N GLY A 68 -15.38 -20.09 1.10
CA GLY A 68 -15.16 -21.37 0.43
C GLY A 68 -14.10 -21.37 -0.68
N LEU A 69 -13.51 -20.20 -1.01
CA LEU A 69 -12.39 -20.14 -1.96
C LEU A 69 -11.19 -20.91 -1.38
N PRO A 70 -10.57 -21.84 -2.13
CA PRO A 70 -9.40 -22.56 -1.65
C PRO A 70 -8.23 -21.62 -1.32
N GLU A 71 -7.50 -21.89 -0.25
CA GLU A 71 -6.27 -21.16 0.12
C GLU A 71 -5.25 -21.10 -1.02
N SER A 72 -5.16 -22.17 -1.83
CA SER A 72 -4.29 -22.21 -3.01
C SER A 72 -4.57 -21.11 -4.04
N SER A 73 -5.77 -20.51 -4.01
CA SER A 73 -6.10 -19.35 -4.86
C SER A 73 -5.31 -18.12 -4.50
N LEU A 74 -4.93 -17.96 -3.22
CA LEU A 74 -4.05 -16.86 -2.79
C LEU A 74 -2.70 -16.96 -3.50
N LYS A 75 -2.13 -18.17 -3.53
CA LYS A 75 -0.88 -18.42 -4.24
C LYS A 75 -1.02 -18.19 -5.76
N GLN A 76 -2.12 -18.63 -6.35
CA GLN A 76 -2.36 -18.43 -7.78
C GLN A 76 -2.40 -16.94 -8.16
N VAL A 77 -3.02 -16.09 -7.34
CA VAL A 77 -3.01 -14.64 -7.55
C VAL A 77 -1.61 -14.08 -7.31
N ALA A 78 -0.94 -14.48 -6.22
CA ALA A 78 0.38 -13.99 -5.87
C ALA A 78 1.45 -14.28 -6.93
N ASP A 79 1.41 -15.48 -7.55
CA ASP A 79 2.34 -15.87 -8.61
C ASP A 79 2.20 -14.99 -9.88
N ASN A 80 1.08 -14.29 -10.04
CA ASN A 80 0.76 -13.47 -11.20
C ASN A 80 0.53 -11.98 -10.87
N LEU A 81 0.96 -11.50 -9.69
CA LEU A 81 0.77 -10.11 -9.29
C LEU A 81 1.48 -9.16 -10.26
N PRO A 82 0.73 -8.26 -10.93
CA PRO A 82 1.31 -7.26 -11.80
C PRO A 82 1.94 -6.16 -10.94
N LEU A 83 3.26 -6.05 -10.99
CA LEU A 83 3.99 -5.01 -10.25
C LEU A 83 3.81 -3.64 -10.91
N MET A 84 3.78 -2.60 -10.09
CA MET A 84 3.85 -1.23 -10.58
C MET A 84 5.23 -0.97 -11.20
N GLU A 85 5.25 -0.21 -12.29
CA GLU A 85 6.48 0.17 -12.96
C GLU A 85 7.45 0.88 -11.99
N GLY A 86 8.72 0.47 -12.00
CA GLY A 86 9.78 1.07 -11.19
C GLY A 86 9.87 0.55 -9.75
N VAL A 87 8.95 -0.32 -9.29
CA VAL A 87 8.92 -0.81 -7.90
C VAL A 87 10.22 -1.55 -7.52
N GLU A 88 10.74 -2.41 -8.40
CA GLU A 88 11.96 -3.18 -8.13
C GLU A 88 13.17 -2.27 -7.98
N HIS A 89 13.30 -1.28 -8.86
CA HIS A 89 14.38 -0.30 -8.79
C HIS A 89 14.28 0.56 -7.53
N LEU A 90 13.09 1.04 -7.21
CA LEU A 90 12.85 1.82 -5.99
C LEU A 90 13.32 1.09 -4.74
N PHE A 91 12.86 -0.15 -4.54
CA PHE A 91 13.23 -0.92 -3.33
C PHE A 91 14.73 -1.25 -3.28
N ALA A 92 15.35 -1.55 -4.43
CA ALA A 92 16.79 -1.78 -4.49
C ALA A 92 17.59 -0.55 -4.01
N VAL A 93 17.20 0.66 -4.48
CA VAL A 93 17.85 1.92 -4.07
C VAL A 93 17.57 2.24 -2.61
N LEU A 94 16.32 2.12 -2.14
CA LEU A 94 15.98 2.38 -0.74
C LEU A 94 16.78 1.48 0.20
N LYS A 95 16.91 0.21 -0.12
CA LYS A 95 17.72 -0.77 0.64
C LYS A 95 19.20 -0.39 0.65
N GLN A 96 19.76 -0.04 -0.50
CA GLN A 96 21.15 0.39 -0.63
C GLN A 96 21.45 1.63 0.24
N LEU A 97 20.49 2.55 0.33
CA LEU A 97 20.61 3.77 1.11
C LEU A 97 20.25 3.60 2.60
N GLY A 98 19.88 2.38 3.02
CA GLY A 98 19.57 2.06 4.41
C GLY A 98 18.24 2.59 4.91
N TYR A 99 17.28 2.85 4.00
CA TYR A 99 15.92 3.21 4.38
C TYR A 99 15.19 2.00 4.98
N LYS A 100 14.40 2.26 6.01
CA LYS A 100 13.36 1.34 6.47
C LYS A 100 12.14 1.44 5.57
N THR A 101 11.50 0.31 5.30
CA THR A 101 10.33 0.24 4.43
C THR A 101 9.18 -0.49 5.09
N ALA A 102 7.96 -0.03 4.86
CA ALA A 102 6.75 -0.65 5.40
C ALA A 102 5.64 -0.71 4.34
N ILE A 103 4.87 -1.80 4.35
CA ILE A 103 3.59 -1.91 3.64
C ILE A 103 2.50 -1.75 4.68
N LEU A 104 1.62 -0.74 4.50
CA LEU A 104 0.46 -0.45 5.33
C LEU A 104 -0.78 -0.48 4.43
N SER A 105 -1.49 -1.61 4.37
CA SER A 105 -2.49 -1.86 3.33
C SER A 105 -3.87 -2.24 3.86
N GLY A 106 -4.91 -1.76 3.19
CA GLY A 106 -6.27 -2.27 3.32
C GLY A 106 -6.51 -3.61 2.62
N GLY A 107 -5.53 -4.10 1.84
CA GLY A 107 -5.51 -5.44 1.25
C GLY A 107 -5.16 -6.54 2.25
N PHE A 108 -4.57 -7.65 1.79
CA PHE A 108 -4.39 -8.84 2.62
C PHE A 108 -2.92 -9.15 2.91
N THR A 109 -2.66 -9.58 4.16
CA THR A 109 -1.34 -9.92 4.71
C THR A 109 -0.57 -10.89 3.83
N TYR A 110 -1.22 -11.92 3.30
CA TYR A 110 -0.60 -12.91 2.42
C TYR A 110 0.17 -12.27 1.26
N PHE A 111 -0.43 -11.30 0.56
CA PHE A 111 0.21 -10.62 -0.57
C PHE A 111 1.30 -9.64 -0.11
N GLY A 112 1.08 -8.97 1.00
CA GLY A 112 2.10 -8.12 1.63
C GLY A 112 3.36 -8.91 1.98
N GLU A 113 3.23 -10.13 2.52
CA GLU A 113 4.34 -11.03 2.85
C GLU A 113 5.08 -11.54 1.60
N VAL A 114 4.36 -11.81 0.51
CA VAL A 114 4.96 -12.14 -0.79
C VAL A 114 5.83 -11.00 -1.29
N LEU A 115 5.34 -9.75 -1.23
CA LEU A 115 6.12 -8.57 -1.61
C LEU A 115 7.27 -8.31 -0.62
N GLN A 116 7.07 -8.57 0.68
CA GLN A 116 8.12 -8.49 1.69
C GLN A 116 9.27 -9.44 1.37
N ALA A 117 8.97 -10.68 1.07
CA ALA A 117 9.99 -11.68 0.70
C ALA A 117 10.72 -11.30 -0.59
N ARG A 118 10.00 -10.71 -1.57
CA ARG A 118 10.57 -10.33 -2.86
C ARG A 118 11.47 -9.11 -2.79
N PHE A 119 11.10 -8.08 -2.03
CA PHE A 119 11.79 -6.78 -2.00
C PHE A 119 12.57 -6.53 -0.71
N GLY A 120 12.44 -7.39 0.29
CA GLY A 120 13.08 -7.22 1.59
C GLY A 120 12.48 -6.07 2.40
N VAL A 121 11.16 -5.90 2.34
CA VAL A 121 10.43 -4.91 3.13
C VAL A 121 10.56 -5.22 4.61
N ASP A 122 10.81 -4.20 5.45
CA ASP A 122 11.03 -4.42 6.89
C ASP A 122 9.73 -4.76 7.64
N TYR A 123 8.61 -4.12 7.29
CA TYR A 123 7.34 -4.24 8.02
C TYR A 123 6.15 -4.41 7.07
N VAL A 124 5.22 -5.30 7.44
CA VAL A 124 3.94 -5.50 6.73
C VAL A 124 2.80 -5.47 7.73
N TYR A 125 1.82 -4.63 7.47
CA TYR A 125 0.55 -4.58 8.19
C TYR A 125 -0.59 -4.48 7.17
N ALA A 126 -1.41 -5.51 7.13
CA ALA A 126 -2.57 -5.61 6.25
C ALA A 126 -3.67 -6.44 6.94
N ASN A 127 -4.77 -6.68 6.26
CA ASN A 127 -5.87 -7.46 6.82
C ASN A 127 -5.59 -8.96 6.68
N GLU A 128 -5.87 -9.71 7.73
CA GLU A 128 -5.71 -11.16 7.75
C GLU A 128 -7.03 -11.84 7.38
N LEU A 129 -6.97 -12.74 6.40
CA LEU A 129 -8.10 -13.57 6.02
C LEU A 129 -8.19 -14.79 6.94
N GLU A 130 -9.36 -15.09 7.45
CA GLU A 130 -9.58 -16.32 8.22
C GLU A 130 -9.64 -17.52 7.27
N ILE A 131 -8.80 -18.54 7.55
CA ILE A 131 -8.71 -19.78 6.78
C ILE A 131 -8.94 -20.95 7.72
N VAL A 132 -9.89 -21.81 7.37
CA VAL A 132 -10.20 -23.06 8.08
C VAL A 132 -10.26 -24.20 7.06
N ASP A 133 -9.61 -25.31 7.38
CA ASP A 133 -9.56 -26.51 6.51
C ASP A 133 -9.11 -26.19 5.06
N GLY A 134 -8.15 -25.26 4.89
CA GLY A 134 -7.60 -24.88 3.58
C GLY A 134 -8.54 -24.05 2.72
N LYS A 135 -9.56 -23.41 3.30
CA LYS A 135 -10.52 -22.53 2.61
C LYS A 135 -10.75 -21.26 3.38
N LEU A 136 -10.99 -20.18 2.64
CA LEU A 136 -11.44 -18.92 3.21
C LEU A 136 -12.82 -19.08 3.85
N THR A 137 -12.97 -18.58 5.09
CA THR A 137 -14.27 -18.60 5.78
C THR A 137 -15.20 -17.46 5.37
N GLY A 138 -14.67 -16.47 4.60
CA GLY A 138 -15.37 -15.24 4.30
C GLY A 138 -15.27 -14.20 5.41
N GLN A 139 -14.36 -14.39 6.38
CA GLN A 139 -14.15 -13.46 7.50
C GLN A 139 -12.74 -12.86 7.47
N VAL A 140 -12.65 -11.65 8.05
CA VAL A 140 -11.38 -10.94 8.29
C VAL A 140 -11.12 -10.97 9.79
N ILE A 141 -9.88 -11.30 10.16
CA ILE A 141 -9.43 -11.29 11.55
C ILE A 141 -9.15 -9.84 11.97
N GLU A 142 -9.72 -9.42 13.10
CA GLU A 142 -9.49 -8.09 13.66
C GLU A 142 -8.05 -7.95 14.25
N PRO A 143 -7.44 -6.79 14.23
CA PRO A 143 -8.03 -5.49 13.85
C PRO A 143 -7.91 -5.17 12.36
N ILE A 144 -8.96 -4.63 11.76
CA ILE A 144 -8.95 -4.18 10.35
C ILE A 144 -8.02 -2.96 10.18
N VAL A 145 -7.22 -3.00 9.12
CA VAL A 145 -6.36 -1.89 8.70
C VAL A 145 -7.14 -0.95 7.77
N ASP A 146 -7.71 0.07 8.38
CA ASP A 146 -8.41 1.19 7.72
C ASP A 146 -7.51 2.43 7.65
N ALA A 147 -8.06 3.57 7.19
CA ALA A 147 -7.33 4.83 7.06
C ALA A 147 -6.71 5.31 8.38
N GLU A 148 -7.46 5.26 9.48
CA GLU A 148 -6.98 5.66 10.81
C GLU A 148 -5.89 4.72 11.32
N ARG A 149 -6.07 3.43 11.10
CA ARG A 149 -5.11 2.40 11.48
C ARG A 149 -3.79 2.55 10.70
N LYS A 150 -3.82 2.85 9.40
CA LYS A 150 -2.62 3.15 8.60
C LYS A 150 -1.81 4.31 9.22
N ALA A 151 -2.47 5.41 9.55
CA ALA A 151 -1.82 6.56 10.19
C ALA A 151 -1.25 6.23 11.58
N LEU A 152 -1.96 5.42 12.37
CA LEU A 152 -1.49 4.96 13.68
C LEU A 152 -0.26 4.06 13.54
N LEU A 153 -0.29 3.10 12.62
CA LEU A 153 0.82 2.18 12.34
C LEU A 153 2.07 2.94 11.88
N LEU A 154 1.93 3.93 11.00
CA LEU A 154 3.03 4.79 10.59
C LEU A 154 3.68 5.49 11.79
N LYS A 155 2.87 6.10 12.68
CA LYS A 155 3.38 6.76 13.89
C LYS A 155 4.06 5.78 14.84
N MET A 156 3.51 4.58 14.99
CA MET A 156 4.09 3.50 15.80
C MET A 156 5.46 3.08 15.26
N LEU A 157 5.58 2.85 13.94
CA LEU A 157 6.83 2.48 13.30
C LEU A 157 7.88 3.60 13.41
N ALA A 158 7.50 4.85 13.18
CA ALA A 158 8.40 5.98 13.35
C ALA A 158 8.97 6.03 14.78
N LYS A 159 8.12 5.83 15.80
CA LYS A 159 8.55 5.76 17.21
C LYS A 159 9.46 4.56 17.47
N GLN A 160 9.13 3.38 16.95
CA GLN A 160 9.92 2.15 17.10
C GLN A 160 11.33 2.29 16.52
N GLU A 161 11.46 2.94 15.37
CA GLU A 161 12.72 3.20 14.67
C GLU A 161 13.45 4.45 15.19
N ASN A 162 12.94 5.15 16.22
CA ASN A 162 13.46 6.42 16.71
C ASN A 162 13.56 7.50 15.62
N ILE A 163 12.56 7.58 14.75
CA ILE A 163 12.45 8.50 13.61
C ILE A 163 11.36 9.52 13.92
N VAL A 164 11.62 10.81 13.66
CA VAL A 164 10.57 11.84 13.73
C VAL A 164 9.71 11.82 12.46
N LEU A 165 8.45 12.24 12.56
CA LEU A 165 7.51 12.17 11.44
C LEU A 165 7.97 12.94 10.20
N ASP A 166 8.72 14.02 10.37
CA ASP A 166 9.34 14.79 9.26
C ASP A 166 10.33 13.96 8.43
N GLN A 167 10.82 12.83 8.96
CA GLN A 167 11.72 11.91 8.28
C GLN A 167 10.98 10.72 7.62
N VAL A 168 9.64 10.69 7.70
CA VAL A 168 8.80 9.64 7.13
C VAL A 168 8.24 10.10 5.80
N ILE A 169 8.25 9.18 4.83
CA ILE A 169 7.55 9.31 3.55
C ILE A 169 6.37 8.36 3.57
N ALA A 170 5.21 8.81 3.13
CA ALA A 170 4.05 7.96 2.89
C ALA A 170 3.62 8.05 1.42
N VAL A 171 3.28 6.92 0.83
CA VAL A 171 2.90 6.78 -0.58
C VAL A 171 1.60 6.00 -0.68
N GLY A 172 0.62 6.53 -1.39
CA GLY A 172 -0.67 5.87 -1.60
C GLY A 172 -1.48 6.54 -2.70
N ASP A 173 -2.54 5.88 -3.17
CA ASP A 173 -3.38 6.33 -4.28
C ASP A 173 -4.82 6.65 -3.88
N GLY A 174 -5.28 6.08 -2.76
CA GLY A 174 -6.68 6.07 -2.36
C GLY A 174 -7.06 7.06 -1.25
N ALA A 175 -8.36 7.28 -1.07
CA ALA A 175 -8.88 8.09 0.03
C ALA A 175 -8.56 7.49 1.42
N ASN A 176 -8.40 6.17 1.49
CA ASN A 176 -7.96 5.42 2.67
C ASN A 176 -6.50 5.70 3.06
N ASP A 177 -5.71 6.38 2.21
CA ASP A 177 -4.32 6.77 2.50
C ASP A 177 -4.21 8.19 3.04
N LEU A 178 -5.24 9.03 2.87
CA LEU A 178 -5.17 10.46 3.20
C LEU A 178 -4.69 10.72 4.63
N ALA A 179 -5.17 9.94 5.61
CA ALA A 179 -4.74 10.09 7.00
C ALA A 179 -3.25 9.75 7.18
N MET A 180 -2.75 8.72 6.48
CA MET A 180 -1.34 8.33 6.49
C MET A 180 -0.47 9.38 5.78
N LEU A 181 -0.90 9.86 4.60
CA LEU A 181 -0.20 10.90 3.84
C LEU A 181 -0.07 12.20 4.64
N ALA A 182 -1.14 12.60 5.36
CA ALA A 182 -1.18 13.84 6.11
C ALA A 182 -0.27 13.86 7.36
N VAL A 183 0.08 12.70 7.93
CA VAL A 183 0.93 12.65 9.14
C VAL A 183 2.40 12.44 8.82
N ALA A 184 2.74 12.05 7.59
CA ALA A 184 4.11 11.89 7.15
C ALA A 184 4.76 13.25 6.85
N GLY A 185 6.07 13.35 6.99
CA GLY A 185 6.85 14.54 6.60
C GLY A 185 6.92 14.73 5.08
N LEU A 186 6.51 13.73 4.29
CA LEU A 186 6.23 13.82 2.85
C LEU A 186 5.14 12.83 2.47
N GLY A 187 3.94 13.32 2.21
CA GLY A 187 2.84 12.54 1.64
C GLY A 187 2.84 12.62 0.12
N ILE A 188 2.92 11.48 -0.55
CA ILE A 188 2.95 11.37 -2.01
C ILE A 188 1.70 10.66 -2.50
N ALA A 189 0.87 11.36 -3.27
CA ALA A 189 -0.24 10.78 -4.01
C ALA A 189 0.28 10.18 -5.33
N PHE A 190 0.32 8.84 -5.41
CA PHE A 190 0.85 8.13 -6.57
C PHE A 190 -0.29 7.61 -7.44
N HIS A 191 -0.35 8.01 -8.71
CA HIS A 191 -1.43 7.68 -9.69
C HIS A 191 -2.84 7.86 -9.12
N ALA A 192 -2.97 8.74 -8.14
CA ALA A 192 -4.12 8.88 -7.28
C ALA A 192 -5.32 9.58 -7.94
N LYS A 193 -6.50 9.36 -7.37
CA LYS A 193 -7.72 10.06 -7.74
C LYS A 193 -7.61 11.57 -7.45
N PRO A 194 -8.36 12.44 -8.16
CA PRO A 194 -8.23 13.89 -8.02
C PRO A 194 -8.38 14.41 -6.58
N ILE A 195 -9.26 13.80 -5.79
CA ILE A 195 -9.48 14.16 -4.38
C ILE A 195 -8.22 13.92 -3.53
N VAL A 196 -7.48 12.83 -3.79
CA VAL A 196 -6.25 12.49 -3.06
C VAL A 196 -5.13 13.44 -3.48
N LYS A 197 -4.96 13.67 -4.78
CA LYS A 197 -3.96 14.62 -5.32
C LYS A 197 -4.10 16.03 -4.75
N LYS A 198 -5.34 16.49 -4.52
CA LYS A 198 -5.62 17.82 -3.95
C LYS A 198 -5.18 17.95 -2.49
N ASN A 199 -5.16 16.83 -1.74
CA ASN A 199 -4.87 16.82 -0.31
C ASN A 199 -3.47 16.31 0.04
N ALA A 200 -2.67 15.86 -0.93
CA ALA A 200 -1.29 15.43 -0.73
C ALA A 200 -0.32 16.59 -1.01
N GLU A 201 0.84 16.57 -0.37
CA GLU A 201 1.90 17.56 -0.62
C GLU A 201 2.48 17.45 -2.02
N GLN A 202 2.64 16.22 -2.51
CA GLN A 202 3.19 15.91 -3.82
C GLN A 202 2.31 14.89 -4.54
N ALA A 203 2.28 14.93 -5.86
CA ALA A 203 1.55 13.99 -6.68
C ALA A 203 2.37 13.55 -7.90
N ILE A 204 2.39 12.23 -8.14
CA ILE A 204 2.98 11.61 -9.32
C ILE A 204 1.83 11.01 -10.14
N SER A 205 1.69 11.43 -11.41
CA SER A 205 0.51 11.05 -12.21
C SER A 205 0.82 10.16 -13.41
N HIS A 206 2.07 10.15 -13.91
CA HIS A 206 2.42 9.51 -15.20
C HIS A 206 3.77 8.78 -15.21
N LEU A 207 4.55 8.89 -14.14
CA LEU A 207 5.86 8.25 -14.03
C LEU A 207 5.77 6.97 -13.20
N GLY A 208 6.74 6.07 -13.34
CA GLY A 208 6.88 4.89 -12.51
C GLY A 208 7.11 5.22 -11.03
N LEU A 209 6.95 4.23 -10.18
CA LEU A 209 7.07 4.39 -8.72
C LEU A 209 8.48 4.85 -8.30
N ASP A 210 9.51 4.49 -9.04
CA ASP A 210 10.89 4.92 -8.81
C ASP A 210 11.09 6.44 -8.98
N SER A 211 10.15 7.16 -9.59
CA SER A 211 10.17 8.63 -9.65
C SER A 211 10.08 9.30 -8.26
N ILE A 212 9.65 8.55 -7.23
CA ILE A 212 9.73 8.98 -5.84
C ILE A 212 11.17 9.35 -5.43
N LEU A 213 12.17 8.66 -5.99
CA LEU A 213 13.59 8.93 -5.72
C LEU A 213 13.96 10.39 -6.05
N TYR A 214 13.41 10.95 -7.13
CA TYR A 214 13.63 12.37 -7.46
C TYR A 214 13.03 13.33 -6.42
N LEU A 215 11.85 13.00 -5.90
CA LEU A 215 11.24 13.78 -4.80
C LEU A 215 12.06 13.66 -3.50
N MET A 216 12.82 12.59 -3.34
CA MET A 216 13.77 12.40 -2.24
C MET A 216 15.11 13.10 -2.47
N GLY A 217 15.32 13.74 -3.65
CA GLY A 217 16.57 14.37 -4.04
C GLY A 217 17.68 13.40 -4.48
N ILE A 218 17.33 12.14 -4.72
CA ILE A 218 18.25 11.09 -5.22
C ILE A 218 18.33 11.23 -6.74
N ARG A 219 19.53 11.36 -7.30
CA ARG A 219 19.78 11.50 -8.74
C ARG A 219 20.13 10.16 -9.36
N ASP A 220 19.97 10.01 -10.68
CA ASP A 220 20.28 8.78 -11.43
C ASP A 220 21.69 8.25 -11.14
N ARG A 221 22.67 9.14 -11.04
CA ARG A 221 24.05 8.78 -10.68
C ARG A 221 24.20 8.18 -9.27
N ASP A 222 23.27 8.50 -8.38
CA ASP A 222 23.28 8.04 -6.99
C ASP A 222 22.46 6.75 -6.84
N SER A 223 21.63 6.41 -7.85
CA SER A 223 20.75 5.24 -7.90
C SER A 223 21.30 4.06 -8.73
N GLY A 224 22.52 4.20 -9.29
CA GLY A 224 23.16 3.14 -10.08
C GLY A 224 22.58 2.94 -11.48
N ARG A 225 21.68 3.79 -11.97
CA ARG A 225 21.30 3.85 -13.38
C ARG A 225 22.46 4.43 -14.17
N SER A 226 23.23 3.58 -14.84
CA SER A 226 24.10 4.01 -15.96
C SER A 226 23.22 4.37 -17.15
N SER A 227 23.46 5.54 -17.72
CA SER A 227 22.81 6.08 -18.93
C SER A 227 22.96 5.14 -20.12
#